data_76dedd3cd827a82680861f94e1936c9b
#
_entry.id   76dedd3cd827a82680861f94e1936c9b
#
_cell.length_a   1.000
_cell.length_b   1.000
_cell.length_c   1.000
_cell.angle_alpha   90.00
_cell.angle_beta   90.00
_cell.angle_gamma   90.00
#
_symmetry.space_group_name_H-M   'P 1'
#
loop_
_entity.id
_entity.type
_entity.pdbx_description
1 polymer ?
#
loop_
_entity_poly.entity_id
_entity_poly.type
_entity_poly.pdbx_seq_one_letter_code
_entity_poly.pdbx_strand_id
1 'polypeptide(L)'
;SEMKRTDRLERAGTLEAIGRWTRSNGGVELVGPLGFENAYAFAMSGEKAKALEIRTLDDLARQSPHLVLGADLEFLVRPEWQAVRQAYRFEFADTRRFAPSLMYNALASGDADVISAFSSDGRVAADNLVVLTDPRRALPGWPACRRGPCAADCGAAAPGGAMHRHGCRRAPAAGRG
;
A
#
# COMPACT_ATOMS: atom_id res chain seq x y z
N SER A 1 20.85 -16.34 10.88
CA SER A 1 20.15 -17.13 9.86
C SER A 1 18.74 -16.59 9.69
N GLU A 2 18.40 -16.12 8.50
CA GLU A 2 17.09 -15.57 8.18
C GLU A 2 16.08 -16.71 7.95
N MET A 3 14.82 -16.48 8.34
CA MET A 3 13.73 -17.41 8.07
C MET A 3 13.33 -17.30 6.59
N LYS A 4 13.78 -18.25 5.77
CA LYS A 4 13.43 -18.32 4.34
C LYS A 4 12.10 -19.05 4.17
N ARG A 5 11.02 -18.32 3.93
CA ARG A 5 9.69 -18.87 3.62
C ARG A 5 9.20 -18.33 2.29
N THR A 6 8.59 -19.20 1.49
CA THR A 6 8.00 -18.87 0.19
C THR A 6 6.48 -19.01 0.18
N ASP A 7 5.90 -19.58 1.24
CA ASP A 7 4.46 -19.74 1.40
C ASP A 7 3.78 -18.45 1.88
N ARG A 8 2.65 -18.14 1.30
CA ARG A 8 1.79 -17.02 1.73
C ARG A 8 0.86 -17.52 2.83
N LEU A 9 1.17 -17.20 4.08
CA LEU A 9 0.28 -17.43 5.21
C LEU A 9 -0.62 -16.22 5.44
N GLU A 10 -1.81 -16.48 5.98
CA GLU A 10 -2.61 -15.40 6.57
C GLU A 10 -1.86 -14.75 7.75
N ARG A 11 -2.24 -13.51 8.08
CA ARG A 11 -1.53 -12.69 9.10
C ARG A 11 -1.33 -13.44 10.43
N ALA A 12 -2.37 -14.14 10.91
CA ALA A 12 -2.29 -14.91 12.15
C ALA A 12 -1.26 -16.05 12.08
N GLY A 13 -1.28 -16.81 10.99
CA GLY A 13 -0.33 -17.89 10.76
C GLY A 13 1.11 -17.39 10.57
N THR A 14 1.28 -16.21 10.00
CA THR A 14 2.59 -15.55 9.87
C THR A 14 3.15 -15.18 11.25
N LEU A 15 2.34 -14.55 12.11
CA LEU A 15 2.76 -14.17 13.46
C LEU A 15 3.13 -15.39 14.31
N GLU A 16 2.34 -16.47 14.25
CA GLU A 16 2.69 -17.71 14.92
C GLU A 16 4.01 -18.32 14.42
N ALA A 17 4.21 -18.34 13.12
CA ALA A 17 5.44 -18.88 12.52
C ALA A 17 6.66 -18.07 12.94
N ILE A 18 6.57 -16.75 12.94
CA ILE A 18 7.62 -15.85 13.41
C ILE A 18 7.87 -16.08 14.90
N GLY A 19 6.84 -16.13 15.72
CA GLY A 19 6.96 -16.34 17.16
C GLY A 19 7.61 -17.70 17.52
N ARG A 20 7.30 -18.77 16.79
CA ARG A 20 7.99 -20.07 16.95
C ARG A 20 9.45 -19.98 16.54
N TRP A 21 9.73 -19.37 15.39
CA TRP A 21 11.07 -19.27 14.87
C TRP A 21 11.98 -18.41 15.76
N THR A 22 11.51 -17.26 16.23
CA THR A 22 12.30 -16.36 17.11
C THR A 22 12.62 -17.02 18.45
N ARG A 23 11.69 -17.75 19.04
CA ARG A 23 11.95 -18.52 20.26
C ARG A 23 13.00 -19.62 20.07
N SER A 24 12.91 -20.37 18.95
CA SER A 24 13.82 -21.48 18.67
C SER A 24 15.22 -21.06 18.27
N ASN A 25 15.38 -19.88 17.64
CA ASN A 25 16.66 -19.46 17.06
C ASN A 25 17.33 -18.30 17.79
N GLY A 26 16.65 -17.62 18.68
CA GLY A 26 17.22 -16.44 19.35
C GLY A 26 16.76 -16.23 20.78
N GLY A 27 15.91 -17.09 21.31
CA GLY A 27 15.34 -16.91 22.65
C GLY A 27 14.52 -15.61 22.80
N VAL A 28 14.07 -15.04 21.66
CA VAL A 28 13.30 -13.79 21.64
C VAL A 28 11.82 -14.11 21.59
N GLU A 29 11.04 -13.44 22.41
CA GLU A 29 9.59 -13.55 22.44
C GLU A 29 8.92 -12.50 21.58
N LEU A 30 8.00 -12.93 20.70
CA LEU A 30 7.15 -12.05 19.93
C LEU A 30 5.97 -11.60 20.80
N VAL A 31 5.98 -10.34 21.24
CA VAL A 31 4.94 -9.77 22.13
C VAL A 31 3.61 -9.59 21.39
N GLY A 32 3.64 -9.22 20.10
CA GLY A 32 2.43 -9.08 19.29
C GLY A 32 2.58 -8.02 18.18
N PRO A 33 1.50 -7.77 17.41
CA PRO A 33 1.48 -6.75 16.38
C PRO A 33 1.44 -5.35 17.00
N LEU A 34 2.13 -4.39 16.36
CA LEU A 34 2.18 -3.00 16.80
C LEU A 34 0.90 -2.20 16.47
N GLY A 35 -0.07 -2.80 15.78
CA GLY A 35 -1.35 -2.16 15.44
C GLY A 35 -1.32 -1.28 14.20
N PHE A 36 -0.18 -1.15 13.51
CA PHE A 36 -0.07 -0.48 12.22
C PHE A 36 0.59 -1.40 11.19
N GLU A 37 0.47 -1.06 9.93
CA GLU A 37 1.07 -1.77 8.82
C GLU A 37 1.98 -0.83 8.03
N ASN A 38 3.20 -1.28 7.78
CA ASN A 38 4.18 -0.57 6.95
C ASN A 38 4.42 -1.36 5.68
N ALA A 39 3.57 -1.15 4.69
CA ALA A 39 3.64 -1.83 3.41
C ALA A 39 4.11 -0.87 2.30
N TYR A 40 4.73 -1.44 1.26
CA TYR A 40 4.98 -0.68 0.05
C TYR A 40 3.66 -0.27 -0.61
N ALA A 41 3.64 0.96 -1.13
CA ALA A 41 2.53 1.55 -1.85
C ALA A 41 3.06 2.42 -2.99
N PHE A 42 2.19 2.80 -3.91
CA PHE A 42 2.48 3.82 -4.91
C PHE A 42 1.76 5.10 -4.55
N ALA A 43 2.47 6.21 -4.59
CA ALA A 43 1.93 7.52 -4.32
C ALA A 43 2.24 8.50 -5.45
N MET A 44 1.34 9.43 -5.69
CA MET A 44 1.51 10.52 -6.65
C MET A 44 0.83 11.79 -6.13
N SER A 45 1.13 12.95 -6.74
CA SER A 45 0.48 14.18 -6.31
C SER A 45 -1.04 14.12 -6.54
N GLY A 46 -1.80 14.67 -5.60
CA GLY A 46 -3.27 14.66 -5.67
C GLY A 46 -3.80 15.39 -6.91
N GLU A 47 -3.14 16.46 -7.34
CA GLU A 47 -3.49 17.20 -8.56
C GLU A 47 -3.33 16.33 -9.80
N LYS A 48 -2.19 15.66 -9.94
CA LYS A 48 -1.89 14.81 -11.09
C LYS A 48 -2.76 13.56 -11.11
N ALA A 49 -3.00 12.94 -9.94
CA ALA A 49 -3.92 11.82 -9.79
C ALA A 49 -5.33 12.17 -10.26
N LYS A 50 -5.81 13.36 -9.89
CA LYS A 50 -7.12 13.88 -10.31
C LYS A 50 -7.16 14.20 -11.80
N ALA A 51 -6.14 14.87 -12.33
CA ALA A 51 -6.07 15.26 -13.75
C ALA A 51 -6.04 14.06 -14.69
N LEU A 52 -5.38 12.98 -14.29
CA LEU A 52 -5.25 11.73 -15.07
C LEU A 52 -6.30 10.66 -14.68
N GLU A 53 -7.19 10.96 -13.74
CA GLU A 53 -8.20 10.05 -13.19
C GLU A 53 -7.61 8.73 -12.64
N ILE A 54 -6.40 8.80 -12.07
CA ILE A 54 -5.68 7.65 -11.50
C ILE A 54 -6.04 7.52 -10.02
N ARG A 55 -6.63 6.38 -9.64
CA ARG A 55 -6.97 6.04 -8.25
C ARG A 55 -6.48 4.66 -7.85
N THR A 56 -6.25 3.81 -8.83
CA THR A 56 -5.87 2.40 -8.64
C THR A 56 -4.61 2.08 -9.42
N LEU A 57 -3.96 0.95 -9.08
CA LEU A 57 -2.83 0.46 -9.86
C LEU A 57 -3.25 -0.02 -11.27
N ASP A 58 -4.52 -0.37 -11.48
CA ASP A 58 -5.05 -0.63 -12.82
C ASP A 58 -5.11 0.66 -13.67
N ASP A 59 -5.51 1.79 -13.07
CA ASP A 59 -5.50 3.08 -13.75
C ASP A 59 -4.07 3.52 -14.07
N LEU A 60 -3.17 3.37 -13.08
CA LEU A 60 -1.75 3.65 -13.26
C LEU A 60 -1.14 2.84 -14.40
N ALA A 61 -1.50 1.55 -14.51
CA ALA A 61 -0.98 0.68 -15.57
C ALA A 61 -1.34 1.19 -16.96
N ARG A 62 -2.55 1.71 -17.14
CA ARG A 62 -2.98 2.30 -18.43
C ARG A 62 -2.22 3.56 -18.80
N GLN A 63 -1.81 4.35 -17.81
CA GLN A 63 -1.10 5.61 -18.02
C GLN A 63 0.43 5.46 -17.90
N SER A 64 0.92 4.31 -17.43
CA SER A 64 2.35 4.09 -17.16
C SER A 64 3.28 4.37 -18.35
N PRO A 65 2.90 4.16 -19.64
CA PRO A 65 3.77 4.49 -20.77
C PRO A 65 4.13 5.98 -20.90
N HIS A 66 3.39 6.84 -20.20
CA HIS A 66 3.60 8.30 -20.23
C HIS A 66 4.14 8.85 -18.90
N LEU A 67 4.41 7.99 -17.92
CA LEU A 67 4.77 8.38 -16.57
C LEU A 67 6.16 7.90 -16.18
N VAL A 68 6.84 8.70 -15.36
CA VAL A 68 8.14 8.37 -14.77
C VAL A 68 7.93 7.82 -13.36
N LEU A 69 8.44 6.61 -13.12
CA LEU A 69 8.47 6.00 -11.79
C LEU A 69 9.73 6.43 -11.04
N GLY A 70 9.56 7.05 -9.88
CA GLY A 70 10.62 7.25 -8.89
C GLY A 70 10.60 6.13 -7.85
N ALA A 71 11.72 5.45 -7.65
CA ALA A 71 11.79 4.38 -6.66
C ALA A 71 13.17 4.30 -6.02
N ASP A 72 13.24 3.79 -4.80
CA ASP A 72 14.52 3.45 -4.19
C ASP A 72 15.08 2.13 -4.76
N LEU A 73 16.40 1.98 -4.65
CA LEU A 73 17.08 0.80 -5.19
C LEU A 73 16.63 -0.49 -4.49
N GLU A 74 16.30 -0.41 -3.20
CA GLU A 74 15.86 -1.57 -2.44
C GLU A 74 14.53 -2.09 -2.99
N PHE A 75 13.56 -1.21 -3.20
CA PHE A 75 12.26 -1.58 -3.77
C PHE A 75 12.39 -2.27 -5.14
N LEU A 76 13.24 -1.72 -6.03
CA LEU A 76 13.39 -2.24 -7.40
C LEU A 76 13.98 -3.67 -7.47
N VAL A 77 14.71 -4.10 -6.45
CA VAL A 77 15.25 -5.47 -6.38
C VAL A 77 14.38 -6.44 -5.57
N ARG A 78 13.33 -5.94 -4.93
CA ARG A 78 12.45 -6.75 -4.08
C ARG A 78 11.48 -7.62 -4.89
N PRO A 79 11.08 -8.77 -4.32
CA PRO A 79 10.02 -9.61 -4.89
C PRO A 79 8.69 -8.87 -5.07
N GLU A 80 8.39 -7.90 -4.20
CA GLU A 80 7.17 -7.08 -4.25
C GLU A 80 7.09 -6.29 -5.56
N TRP A 81 8.19 -5.68 -5.99
CA TRP A 81 8.24 -4.98 -7.28
C TRP A 81 7.99 -5.93 -8.44
N GLN A 82 8.62 -7.11 -8.42
CA GLN A 82 8.44 -8.11 -9.48
C GLN A 82 6.98 -8.58 -9.53
N ALA A 83 6.37 -8.83 -8.38
CA ALA A 83 4.98 -9.27 -8.28
C ALA A 83 4.00 -8.22 -8.83
N VAL A 84 4.16 -6.96 -8.43
CA VAL A 84 3.27 -5.88 -8.89
C VAL A 84 3.48 -5.57 -10.36
N ARG A 85 4.74 -5.54 -10.82
CA ARG A 85 5.05 -5.34 -12.24
C ARG A 85 4.44 -6.42 -13.12
N GLN A 86 4.51 -7.68 -12.71
CA GLN A 86 3.91 -8.80 -13.43
C GLN A 86 2.39 -8.75 -13.40
N ALA A 87 1.79 -8.43 -12.24
CA ALA A 87 0.34 -8.38 -12.08
C ALA A 87 -0.32 -7.27 -12.92
N TYR A 88 0.29 -6.10 -12.97
CA TYR A 88 -0.25 -4.91 -13.65
C TYR A 88 0.36 -4.64 -15.02
N ARG A 89 1.45 -5.34 -15.38
CA ARG A 89 2.20 -5.17 -16.63
C ARG A 89 2.63 -3.72 -16.84
N PHE A 90 3.20 -3.11 -15.80
CA PHE A 90 3.70 -1.74 -15.89
C PHE A 90 4.79 -1.59 -16.96
N GLU A 91 4.62 -0.57 -17.79
CA GLU A 91 5.57 -0.16 -18.85
C GLU A 91 5.84 1.33 -18.71
N PHE A 92 6.51 1.74 -17.62
CA PHE A 92 6.81 3.16 -17.38
C PHE A 92 7.72 3.74 -18.48
N ALA A 93 7.48 5.00 -18.84
CA ALA A 93 8.31 5.73 -19.78
C ALA A 93 9.78 5.80 -19.32
N ASP A 94 9.99 5.96 -18.02
CA ASP A 94 11.28 5.91 -17.36
C ASP A 94 11.15 5.41 -15.93
N THR A 95 12.23 4.82 -15.39
CA THR A 95 12.31 4.41 -13.98
C THR A 95 13.58 5.00 -13.39
N ARG A 96 13.42 6.02 -12.56
CA ARG A 96 14.50 6.76 -11.91
C ARG A 96 14.71 6.30 -10.48
N ARG A 97 15.99 6.23 -10.10
CA ARG A 97 16.40 5.82 -8.76
C ARG A 97 16.67 7.04 -7.91
N PHE A 98 16.06 7.09 -6.75
CA PHE A 98 16.26 8.15 -5.78
C PHE A 98 16.63 7.55 -4.42
N ALA A 99 17.39 8.30 -3.63
CA ALA A 99 17.49 8.01 -2.21
C ALA A 99 16.11 8.24 -1.56
N PRO A 100 15.70 7.45 -0.54
CA PRO A 100 14.38 7.57 0.09
C PRO A 100 14.05 8.98 0.58
N SER A 101 15.07 9.74 1.01
CA SER A 101 14.93 11.13 1.45
C SER A 101 14.61 12.11 0.31
N LEU A 102 14.99 11.79 -0.92
CA LEU A 102 14.85 12.66 -2.10
C LEU A 102 13.63 12.31 -2.97
N MET A 103 13.03 11.15 -2.79
CA MET A 103 11.90 10.70 -3.61
C MET A 103 10.71 11.66 -3.61
N TYR A 104 10.37 12.20 -2.44
CA TYR A 104 9.26 13.16 -2.32
C TYR A 104 9.58 14.50 -2.99
N ASN A 105 10.85 14.94 -2.92
CA ASN A 105 11.30 16.13 -3.64
C ASN A 105 11.22 15.92 -5.16
N ALA A 106 11.61 14.73 -5.65
CA ALA A 106 11.52 14.39 -7.07
C ALA A 106 10.06 14.39 -7.57
N LEU A 107 9.12 13.98 -6.72
CA LEU A 107 7.69 14.08 -7.03
C LEU A 107 7.23 15.55 -7.08
N ALA A 108 7.67 16.38 -6.13
CA ALA A 108 7.32 17.79 -6.07
C ALA A 108 7.93 18.62 -7.22
N SER A 109 9.16 18.30 -7.65
CA SER A 109 9.83 18.95 -8.79
C SER A 109 9.34 18.47 -10.17
N GLY A 110 8.60 17.36 -10.23
CA GLY A 110 8.18 16.74 -11.48
C GLY A 110 9.23 15.82 -12.12
N ASP A 111 10.32 15.52 -11.42
CA ASP A 111 11.33 14.55 -11.89
C ASP A 111 10.81 13.10 -11.84
N ALA A 112 9.78 12.86 -11.03
CA ALA A 112 9.01 11.65 -11.01
C ALA A 112 7.50 11.98 -10.98
N ASP A 113 6.68 11.13 -11.57
CA ASP A 113 5.24 11.28 -11.61
C ASP A 113 4.54 10.45 -10.53
N VAL A 114 5.11 9.31 -10.24
CA VAL A 114 4.67 8.38 -9.22
C VAL A 114 5.89 7.84 -8.48
N ILE A 115 5.77 7.61 -7.19
CA ILE A 115 6.87 7.10 -6.36
C ILE A 115 6.47 5.83 -5.63
N SER A 116 7.47 4.98 -5.33
CA SER A 116 7.33 3.95 -4.30
C SER A 116 7.36 4.64 -2.93
N ALA A 117 6.40 4.35 -2.08
CA ALA A 117 6.28 4.93 -0.75
C ALA A 117 5.91 3.86 0.27
N PHE A 118 5.97 4.19 1.55
CA PHE A 118 5.39 3.35 2.59
C PHE A 118 4.01 3.87 2.99
N SER A 119 3.06 2.97 3.18
CA SER A 119 1.68 3.32 3.54
C SER A 119 1.55 4.09 4.85
N SER A 120 2.54 3.98 5.74
CA SER A 120 2.61 4.65 7.04
C SER A 120 3.46 5.94 7.03
N ASP A 121 3.99 6.37 5.87
CA ASP A 121 4.82 7.57 5.80
C ASP A 121 3.99 8.84 5.95
N GLY A 122 4.28 9.63 6.99
CA GLY A 122 3.57 10.88 7.30
C GLY A 122 3.65 11.94 6.19
N ARG A 123 4.67 11.89 5.33
CA ARG A 123 4.81 12.80 4.18
C ARG A 123 3.69 12.64 3.15
N VAL A 124 3.11 11.44 3.05
CA VAL A 124 1.94 11.21 2.17
C VAL A 124 0.81 12.19 2.50
N ALA A 125 0.51 12.36 3.78
CA ALA A 125 -0.52 13.30 4.22
C ALA A 125 -0.03 14.76 4.16
N ALA A 126 1.23 15.02 4.56
CA ALA A 126 1.80 16.38 4.60
C ALA A 126 1.90 17.02 3.22
N ASP A 127 2.24 16.23 2.19
CA ASP A 127 2.44 16.70 0.82
C ASP A 127 1.19 16.50 -0.07
N ASN A 128 0.05 16.21 0.55
CA ASN A 128 -1.25 15.99 -0.15
C ASN A 128 -1.13 14.95 -1.28
N LEU A 129 -0.46 13.83 -1.00
CA LEU A 129 -0.29 12.76 -1.96
C LEU A 129 -1.46 11.78 -1.89
N VAL A 130 -1.76 11.18 -3.03
CA VAL A 130 -2.74 10.10 -3.15
C VAL A 130 -1.99 8.77 -3.21
N VAL A 131 -2.32 7.88 -2.27
CA VAL A 131 -1.88 6.48 -2.31
C VAL A 131 -2.84 5.70 -3.19
N LEU A 132 -2.28 5.03 -4.21
CA LEU A 132 -3.07 4.26 -5.16
C LEU A 132 -3.48 2.91 -4.56
N THR A 133 -4.73 2.52 -4.78
CA THR A 133 -5.24 1.23 -4.29
C THR A 133 -4.76 0.08 -5.17
N ASP A 134 -4.56 -1.09 -4.57
CA ASP A 134 -4.14 -2.33 -5.22
C ASP A 134 -5.30 -3.35 -5.30
N PRO A 135 -6.18 -3.26 -6.31
CA PRO A 135 -7.32 -4.18 -6.43
C PRO A 135 -6.91 -5.64 -6.66
N ARG A 136 -5.72 -5.89 -7.24
CA ARG A 136 -5.22 -7.24 -7.51
C ARG A 136 -4.43 -7.84 -6.34
N ARG A 137 -4.21 -7.05 -5.26
CA ARG A 137 -3.46 -7.47 -4.07
C ARG A 137 -2.07 -8.03 -4.41
N ALA A 138 -1.38 -7.40 -5.35
CA ALA A 138 -0.05 -7.79 -5.77
C ALA A 138 1.01 -7.37 -4.75
N LEU A 139 0.76 -6.27 -4.01
CA LEU A 139 1.59 -5.86 -2.89
C LEU A 139 1.15 -6.58 -1.62
N PRO A 140 2.08 -7.24 -0.88
CA PRO A 140 1.75 -7.85 0.40
C PRO A 140 1.38 -6.79 1.44
N GLY A 141 0.37 -7.09 2.25
CA GLY A 141 0.01 -6.24 3.38
C GLY A 141 -1.06 -5.18 3.11
N TRP A 142 -1.54 -5.00 1.88
CA TRP A 142 -2.61 -4.05 1.61
C TRP A 142 -3.97 -4.57 2.14
N PRO A 143 -4.62 -3.88 3.10
CA PRO A 143 -5.97 -4.25 3.50
C PRO A 143 -6.89 -4.05 2.31
N ALA A 144 -7.58 -5.11 1.91
CA ALA A 144 -8.60 -5.00 0.89
C ALA A 144 -9.70 -4.07 1.39
N CYS A 145 -9.80 -2.86 0.89
CA CYS A 145 -11.05 -2.14 0.93
C CYS A 145 -12.10 -2.99 0.19
N ARG A 146 -12.97 -3.65 0.94
CA ARG A 146 -14.14 -4.28 0.36
C ARG A 146 -14.91 -3.20 -0.41
N ARG A 147 -15.26 -3.49 -1.66
CA ARG A 147 -16.14 -2.63 -2.45
C ARG A 147 -17.43 -2.40 -1.67
N GLY A 148 -17.56 -1.22 -1.09
CA GLY A 148 -18.73 -0.71 -0.40
C GLY A 148 -18.69 0.81 -0.47
N PRO A 149 -19.82 1.53 -0.38
CA PRO A 149 -19.90 2.98 -0.59
C PRO A 149 -19.28 3.82 0.55
N CYS A 150 -18.26 3.34 1.23
CA CYS A 150 -17.53 4.04 2.28
C CYS A 150 -16.11 4.38 1.82
N ALA A 151 -15.98 5.22 0.79
CA ALA A 151 -14.70 5.79 0.38
C ALA A 151 -14.22 6.93 1.32
N ALA A 152 -14.94 7.20 2.42
CA ALA A 152 -14.64 8.32 3.32
C ALA A 152 -13.87 7.93 4.60
N ASP A 153 -13.74 6.65 4.94
CA ASP A 153 -13.25 6.23 6.27
C ASP A 153 -11.91 5.46 6.28
N CYS A 154 -11.15 5.46 5.19
CA CYS A 154 -9.80 4.87 5.18
C CYS A 154 -8.69 5.87 5.55
N GLY A 155 -9.02 7.02 6.09
CA GLY A 155 -8.07 8.03 6.54
C GLY A 155 -8.34 8.42 7.99
N ALA A 156 -7.64 7.84 8.94
CA ALA A 156 -7.45 8.23 10.33
C ALA A 156 -7.85 7.13 11.31
N ALA A 157 -6.95 6.20 11.56
CA ALA A 157 -6.95 5.53 12.87
C ALA A 157 -6.35 6.52 13.87
N ALA A 158 -7.21 7.28 14.56
CA ALA A 158 -6.82 8.03 15.74
C ALA A 158 -6.45 7.06 16.89
N PRO A 159 -5.43 7.34 17.69
CA PRO A 159 -5.11 6.53 18.85
C PRO A 159 -6.14 6.78 19.96
N GLY A 160 -6.79 5.73 20.41
CA GLY A 160 -7.60 5.74 21.63
C GLY A 160 -9.08 5.96 21.41
N GLY A 161 -9.85 4.89 21.25
CA GLY A 161 -11.31 4.91 21.28
C GLY A 161 -11.90 3.50 21.28
N ALA A 162 -12.72 3.23 22.28
CA ALA A 162 -13.40 1.97 22.53
C ALA A 162 -14.18 1.48 21.31
N MET A 163 -14.15 0.17 21.12
CA MET A 163 -14.88 -0.58 20.10
C MET A 163 -16.39 -0.39 20.24
N HIS A 164 -16.99 0.55 19.54
CA HIS A 164 -18.43 0.59 19.35
C HIS A 164 -18.83 -0.25 18.14
N ARG A 165 -19.48 -1.39 18.43
CA ARG A 165 -20.19 -2.21 17.44
C ARG A 165 -21.40 -1.44 16.95
N HIS A 166 -21.31 -0.75 15.80
CA HIS A 166 -22.49 -0.30 15.08
C HIS A 166 -22.71 -1.15 13.85
N GLY A 167 -23.75 -1.99 13.94
CA GLY A 167 -24.25 -2.81 12.87
C GLY A 167 -24.69 -1.96 11.68
N CYS A 168 -24.20 -2.28 10.52
CA CYS A 168 -24.66 -1.75 9.24
C CYS A 168 -26.12 -2.23 9.04
N ARG A 169 -27.11 -1.37 9.31
CA ARG A 169 -28.53 -1.65 9.00
C ARG A 169 -28.72 -1.56 7.48
N ARG A 170 -29.18 -2.66 6.88
CA ARG A 170 -29.69 -2.66 5.51
C ARG A 170 -30.85 -1.68 5.41
N ALA A 171 -30.79 -0.78 4.43
CA ALA A 171 -31.94 0.02 4.02
C ALA A 171 -33.02 -0.89 3.41
N PRO A 172 -34.31 -0.70 3.73
CA PRO A 172 -35.38 -1.47 3.12
C PRO A 172 -35.54 -1.13 1.66
N ALA A 173 -35.76 -2.15 0.84
CA ALA A 173 -36.10 -2.01 -0.56
C ALA A 173 -37.42 -1.26 -0.70
N ALA A 174 -37.40 -0.15 -1.45
CA ALA A 174 -38.63 0.54 -1.83
C ALA A 174 -39.44 -0.37 -2.76
N GLY A 175 -40.62 -0.78 -2.28
CA GLY A 175 -41.59 -1.48 -3.06
C GLY A 175 -42.14 -0.58 -4.17
N ARG A 176 -42.23 -1.13 -5.36
CA ARG A 176 -43.02 -0.55 -6.45
C ARG A 176 -44.49 -0.85 -6.19
N GLY A 177 -45.30 0.16 -6.07
CA GLY A 177 -46.72 0.15 -6.32
C GLY A 177 -47.00 0.90 -7.61
#